data_76b5eaffa86c1ede0a4a7e291109a7dd
#
_entry.id   76b5eaffa86c1ede0a4a7e291109a7dd
#
_cell.length_a   1.000
_cell.length_b   1.000
_cell.length_c   1.000
_cell.angle_alpha   90.00
_cell.angle_beta   90.00
_cell.angle_gamma   90.00
#
_symmetry.space_group_name_H-M   'P 1'
#
loop_
_entity.id
_entity.type
_entity.pdbx_description
1 polymer ?
#
loop_
_entity_poly.entity_id
_entity_poly.type
_entity_poly.pdbx_seq_one_letter_code
_entity_poly.pdbx_strand_id
1 'polypeptide(L)'
;AYNMIKVAHLADIHIRNLKFHNEYRQVFTRLYEKLAEEKPDVIVVVGDLAHTKTQLSPEYFDMCANFLAGLGNISKTIVTLGNHDGNLRTIHRQDAVTPIVEALDDPNVVLLKKSGEYPLENGIVFNNLSIFDEDNWLDPTDPEKINIALYHGSVSGCQTDAGWPHLSGCQANSPLTGTQQVKGGIRYNKPLLVKKPLCLEG
;
A
#
# COMPACT_ATOMS: atom_id res chain seq x y z
N ALA A 1 29.96 -0.16 -0.70
CA ALA A 1 29.01 0.50 -1.62
C ALA A 1 27.62 0.28 -1.02
N TYR A 2 26.91 1.36 -0.71
CA TYR A 2 25.50 1.25 -0.32
C TYR A 2 24.72 0.83 -1.55
N ASN A 3 24.16 -0.37 -1.54
CA ASN A 3 23.21 -0.78 -2.57
C ASN A 3 21.98 0.13 -2.44
N MET A 4 21.77 0.97 -3.43
CA MET A 4 20.59 1.81 -3.50
C MET A 4 19.42 0.91 -3.89
N ILE A 5 18.39 0.85 -3.03
CA ILE A 5 17.19 0.06 -3.26
C ILE A 5 16.11 0.97 -3.78
N LYS A 6 15.45 0.56 -4.85
CA LYS A 6 14.36 1.29 -5.48
C LYS A 6 13.03 0.66 -5.10
N VAL A 7 12.20 1.43 -4.40
CA VAL A 7 10.84 1.04 -4.01
C VAL A 7 9.85 1.81 -4.88
N ALA A 8 8.98 1.12 -5.60
CA ALA A 8 7.83 1.73 -6.23
C ALA A 8 6.65 1.73 -5.25
N HIS A 9 6.09 2.90 -4.99
CA HIS A 9 4.99 3.07 -4.05
C HIS A 9 3.70 3.45 -4.76
N LEU A 10 2.67 2.63 -4.57
CA LEU A 10 1.32 2.80 -5.09
C LEU A 10 0.34 2.81 -3.91
N ALA A 11 -0.76 3.54 -4.04
CA ALA A 11 -1.86 3.55 -3.07
C ALA A 11 -3.13 4.10 -3.75
N ASP A 12 -4.29 3.90 -3.13
CA ASP A 12 -5.55 4.54 -3.52
C ASP A 12 -5.95 4.27 -4.98
N ILE A 13 -5.87 3.01 -5.40
CA ILE A 13 -6.20 2.61 -6.77
C ILE A 13 -7.71 2.74 -7.02
N HIS A 14 -8.52 2.41 -6.01
CA HIS A 14 -9.98 2.53 -6.03
C HIS A 14 -10.66 1.93 -7.25
N ILE A 15 -10.32 0.68 -7.59
CA ILE A 15 -10.94 -0.03 -8.70
C ILE A 15 -12.46 -0.09 -8.50
N ARG A 16 -13.21 0.48 -9.43
CA ARG A 16 -14.69 0.51 -9.40
C ARG A 16 -15.26 -0.76 -10.02
N ASN A 17 -16.47 -1.13 -9.61
CA ASN A 17 -17.11 -2.36 -10.09
C ASN A 17 -17.34 -2.38 -11.61
N LEU A 18 -17.98 -1.34 -12.15
CA LEU A 18 -18.45 -1.33 -13.54
C LEU A 18 -18.14 -0.02 -14.27
N LYS A 19 -17.26 0.83 -13.69
CA LYS A 19 -16.97 2.14 -14.27
C LYS A 19 -15.49 2.29 -14.54
N PHE A 20 -15.16 2.96 -15.62
CA PHE A 20 -13.79 3.35 -15.99
C PHE A 20 -12.84 2.18 -16.24
N HIS A 21 -13.35 1.00 -16.59
CA HIS A 21 -12.49 -0.18 -16.76
C HIS A 21 -11.55 -0.05 -17.97
N ASN A 22 -11.97 0.64 -19.04
CA ASN A 22 -11.07 0.90 -20.17
C ASN A 22 -9.96 1.88 -19.78
N GLU A 23 -10.30 2.92 -19.01
CA GLU A 23 -9.35 3.89 -18.47
C GLU A 23 -8.36 3.22 -17.52
N TYR A 24 -8.83 2.35 -16.61
CA TYR A 24 -7.93 1.56 -15.75
C TYR A 24 -6.95 0.71 -16.56
N ARG A 25 -7.42 -0.01 -17.59
CA ARG A 25 -6.54 -0.82 -18.45
C ARG A 25 -5.46 0.01 -19.11
N GLN A 26 -5.82 1.19 -19.62
CA GLN A 26 -4.85 2.10 -20.24
C GLN A 26 -3.83 2.63 -19.23
N VAL A 27 -4.30 3.05 -18.05
CA VAL A 27 -3.43 3.55 -16.97
C VAL A 27 -2.51 2.43 -16.47
N PHE A 28 -3.03 1.23 -16.25
CA PHE A 28 -2.23 0.10 -15.80
C PHE A 28 -1.17 -0.32 -16.84
N THR A 29 -1.51 -0.29 -18.12
CA THR A 29 -0.52 -0.55 -19.18
C THR A 29 0.64 0.45 -19.11
N ARG A 30 0.35 1.74 -19.02
CA ARG A 30 1.39 2.79 -18.88
C ARG A 30 2.19 2.64 -17.59
N LEU A 31 1.51 2.26 -16.49
CA LEU A 31 2.16 2.00 -15.21
C LEU A 31 3.16 0.84 -15.34
N TYR A 32 2.76 -0.28 -15.96
CA TYR A 32 3.65 -1.42 -16.16
C TYR A 32 4.86 -1.08 -17.03
N GLU A 33 4.66 -0.36 -18.13
CA GLU A 33 5.73 0.15 -18.99
C GLU A 33 6.73 0.98 -18.17
N LYS A 34 6.20 1.90 -17.34
CA LYS A 34 7.03 2.75 -16.50
C LYS A 34 7.77 1.98 -15.41
N LEU A 35 7.12 1.04 -14.76
CA LEU A 35 7.75 0.18 -13.76
C LEU A 35 8.83 -0.72 -14.40
N ALA A 36 8.60 -1.24 -15.60
CA ALA A 36 9.58 -2.03 -16.33
C ALA A 36 10.84 -1.21 -16.71
N GLU A 37 10.66 0.07 -17.05
CA GLU A 37 11.79 1.01 -17.27
C GLU A 37 12.55 1.30 -15.99
N GLU A 38 11.82 1.60 -14.90
CA GLU A 38 12.39 1.99 -13.61
C GLU A 38 13.04 0.84 -12.87
N LYS A 39 12.62 -0.40 -13.14
CA LYS A 39 13.13 -1.64 -12.51
C LYS A 39 13.20 -1.53 -10.97
N PRO A 40 12.06 -1.37 -10.30
CA PRO A 40 12.06 -1.33 -8.83
C PRO A 40 12.48 -2.70 -8.27
N ASP A 41 13.18 -2.68 -7.15
CA ASP A 41 13.53 -3.89 -6.41
C ASP A 41 12.32 -4.49 -5.70
N VAL A 42 11.36 -3.63 -5.34
CA VAL A 42 10.08 -4.01 -4.73
C VAL A 42 9.01 -2.98 -5.06
N ILE A 43 7.78 -3.46 -5.20
CA ILE A 43 6.58 -2.63 -5.36
C ILE A 43 5.76 -2.75 -4.08
N VAL A 44 5.24 -1.65 -3.56
CA VAL A 44 4.29 -1.64 -2.45
C VAL A 44 2.99 -1.00 -2.87
N VAL A 45 1.86 -1.64 -2.53
CA VAL A 45 0.50 -1.12 -2.75
C VAL A 45 -0.14 -0.93 -1.39
N VAL A 46 -0.20 0.32 -0.94
CA VAL A 46 -0.57 0.65 0.44
C VAL A 46 -2.03 1.05 0.53
N GLY A 47 -2.91 0.05 0.51
CA GLY A 47 -4.34 0.16 0.76
C GLY A 47 -5.19 0.73 -0.37
N ASP A 48 -6.48 0.56 -0.21
CA ASP A 48 -7.55 1.05 -1.06
C ASP A 48 -7.46 0.61 -2.53
N LEU A 49 -7.27 -0.71 -2.73
CA LEU A 49 -7.42 -1.34 -4.05
C LEU A 49 -8.86 -1.29 -4.51
N ALA A 50 -9.81 -1.65 -3.65
CA ALA A 50 -11.23 -1.58 -3.93
C ALA A 50 -11.79 -0.16 -3.74
N HIS A 51 -12.75 0.23 -4.58
CA HIS A 51 -13.51 1.46 -4.34
C HIS A 51 -14.60 1.23 -3.28
N THR A 52 -15.19 0.04 -3.25
CA THR A 52 -16.19 -0.37 -2.25
C THR A 52 -15.94 -1.80 -1.79
N LYS A 53 -16.20 -2.08 -0.51
CA LYS A 53 -16.00 -3.38 0.13
C LYS A 53 -17.23 -4.30 0.13
N THR A 54 -18.39 -3.78 -0.22
CA THR A 54 -19.68 -4.48 -0.02
C THR A 54 -20.39 -4.85 -1.30
N GLN A 55 -20.07 -4.21 -2.40
CA GLN A 55 -20.65 -4.47 -3.71
C GLN A 55 -19.51 -4.71 -4.70
N LEU A 56 -19.10 -5.95 -4.83
CA LEU A 56 -18.01 -6.36 -5.69
C LEU A 56 -18.58 -7.11 -6.90
N SER A 57 -18.23 -6.66 -8.10
CA SER A 57 -18.62 -7.31 -9.35
C SER A 57 -17.56 -8.30 -9.81
N PRO A 58 -17.92 -9.30 -10.66
CA PRO A 58 -16.92 -10.17 -11.29
C PRO A 58 -15.83 -9.41 -12.03
N GLU A 59 -16.20 -8.29 -12.66
CA GLU A 59 -15.25 -7.43 -13.40
C GLU A 59 -14.25 -6.76 -12.46
N TYR A 60 -14.65 -6.41 -11.23
CA TYR A 60 -13.73 -5.93 -10.21
C TYR A 60 -12.68 -7.00 -9.88
N PHE A 61 -13.12 -8.25 -9.64
CA PHE A 61 -12.22 -9.35 -9.31
C PHE A 61 -11.22 -9.60 -10.43
N ASP A 62 -11.68 -9.64 -11.67
CA ASP A 62 -10.82 -9.80 -12.85
C ASP A 62 -9.81 -8.66 -12.98
N MET A 63 -10.27 -7.43 -12.86
CA MET A 63 -9.42 -6.24 -12.96
C MET A 63 -8.35 -6.22 -11.86
N CYS A 64 -8.74 -6.48 -10.62
CA CYS A 64 -7.83 -6.49 -9.47
C CYS A 64 -6.80 -7.63 -9.56
N ALA A 65 -7.25 -8.84 -9.94
CA ALA A 65 -6.36 -9.97 -10.14
C ALA A 65 -5.33 -9.70 -11.23
N ASN A 66 -5.77 -9.20 -12.40
CA ASN A 66 -4.87 -8.84 -13.49
C ASN A 66 -3.89 -7.70 -13.10
N PHE A 67 -4.37 -6.72 -12.32
CA PHE A 67 -3.52 -5.65 -11.83
C PHE A 67 -2.39 -6.18 -10.93
N LEU A 68 -2.72 -6.99 -9.94
CA LEU A 68 -1.74 -7.57 -9.02
C LEU A 68 -0.79 -8.54 -9.73
N ALA A 69 -1.29 -9.39 -10.62
CA ALA A 69 -0.45 -10.28 -11.43
C ALA A 69 0.53 -9.49 -12.31
N GLY A 70 0.07 -8.41 -12.93
CA GLY A 70 0.92 -7.52 -13.73
C GLY A 70 2.05 -6.90 -12.92
N LEU A 71 1.78 -6.48 -11.68
CA LEU A 71 2.83 -5.98 -10.78
C LEU A 71 3.79 -7.10 -10.35
N GLY A 72 3.27 -8.28 -9.97
CA GLY A 72 4.05 -9.44 -9.57
C GLY A 72 5.01 -9.94 -10.66
N ASN A 73 4.62 -9.81 -11.92
CA ASN A 73 5.48 -10.12 -13.07
C ASN A 73 6.67 -9.15 -13.24
N ILE A 74 6.57 -7.95 -12.68
CA ILE A 74 7.64 -6.95 -12.76
C ILE A 74 8.59 -7.08 -11.58
N SER A 75 8.06 -7.14 -10.36
CA SER A 75 8.85 -7.25 -9.14
C SER A 75 7.99 -7.76 -7.99
N LYS A 76 8.66 -8.19 -6.90
CA LYS A 76 7.95 -8.56 -5.68
C LYS A 76 7.04 -7.42 -5.23
N THR A 77 5.76 -7.76 -5.04
CA THR A 77 4.72 -6.79 -4.74
C THR A 77 4.14 -7.07 -3.36
N ILE A 78 4.27 -6.09 -2.47
CA ILE A 78 3.72 -6.13 -1.11
C ILE A 78 2.43 -5.31 -1.10
N VAL A 79 1.35 -5.93 -0.65
CA VAL A 79 0.02 -5.30 -0.61
C VAL A 79 -0.40 -5.17 0.85
N THR A 80 -0.98 -4.03 1.22
CA THR A 80 -1.65 -3.84 2.51
C THR A 80 -3.10 -3.44 2.30
N LEU A 81 -3.94 -3.56 3.33
CA LEU A 81 -5.35 -3.21 3.25
C LEU A 81 -5.60 -1.76 3.68
N GLY A 82 -6.49 -1.09 2.96
CA GLY A 82 -7.04 0.21 3.32
C GLY A 82 -8.49 0.12 3.83
N ASN A 83 -9.05 1.25 4.23
CA ASN A 83 -10.39 1.31 4.80
C ASN A 83 -11.51 1.04 3.78
N HIS A 84 -11.25 1.11 2.49
CA HIS A 84 -12.16 0.71 1.42
C HIS A 84 -12.10 -0.78 1.11
N ASP A 85 -11.04 -1.47 1.48
CA ASP A 85 -10.87 -2.91 1.22
C ASP A 85 -11.56 -3.77 2.27
N GLY A 86 -11.67 -3.32 3.52
CA GLY A 86 -12.23 -4.09 4.62
C GLY A 86 -13.18 -3.28 5.52
N ASN A 87 -13.82 -3.95 6.46
CA ASN A 87 -14.77 -3.34 7.38
C ASN A 87 -14.14 -3.09 8.76
N LEU A 88 -13.84 -1.84 9.08
CA LEU A 88 -13.25 -1.45 10.37
C LEU A 88 -14.15 -1.72 11.59
N ARG A 89 -15.49 -1.80 11.40
CA ARG A 89 -16.42 -2.12 12.49
C ARG A 89 -16.53 -3.63 12.74
N THR A 90 -16.20 -4.43 11.75
CA THR A 90 -16.31 -5.89 11.82
C THR A 90 -15.06 -6.50 11.17
N ILE A 91 -13.94 -6.40 11.88
CA ILE A 91 -12.60 -6.79 11.38
C ILE A 91 -12.47 -8.26 11.00
N HIS A 92 -13.35 -9.14 11.52
CA HIS A 92 -13.39 -10.57 11.17
C HIS A 92 -14.11 -10.83 9.85
N ARG A 93 -14.76 -9.83 9.27
CA ARG A 93 -15.43 -9.98 7.98
C ARG A 93 -14.40 -10.03 6.85
N GLN A 94 -14.68 -10.84 5.84
CA GLN A 94 -13.84 -10.96 4.64
C GLN A 94 -13.65 -9.59 3.98
N ASP A 95 -12.42 -9.26 3.65
CA ASP A 95 -12.07 -8.08 2.87
C ASP A 95 -12.16 -8.35 1.35
N ALA A 96 -12.04 -7.31 0.55
CA ALA A 96 -12.20 -7.35 -0.89
C ALA A 96 -10.93 -7.82 -1.64
N VAL A 97 -9.81 -8.00 -0.97
CA VAL A 97 -8.49 -8.26 -1.59
C VAL A 97 -8.00 -9.69 -1.31
N THR A 98 -8.18 -10.17 -0.08
CA THR A 98 -7.69 -11.50 0.33
C THR A 98 -8.09 -12.62 -0.63
N PRO A 99 -9.38 -12.79 -1.03
CA PRO A 99 -9.77 -13.88 -1.93
C PRO A 99 -9.08 -13.81 -3.29
N ILE A 100 -8.74 -12.60 -3.74
CA ILE A 100 -8.06 -12.39 -5.02
C ILE A 100 -6.61 -12.84 -4.93
N VAL A 101 -5.91 -12.42 -3.88
CA VAL A 101 -4.50 -12.80 -3.67
C VAL A 101 -4.36 -14.30 -3.46
N GLU A 102 -5.27 -14.91 -2.67
CA GLU A 102 -5.29 -16.35 -2.45
C GLU A 102 -5.56 -17.14 -3.75
N ALA A 103 -6.51 -16.67 -4.57
CA ALA A 103 -6.82 -17.32 -5.85
C ALA A 103 -5.72 -17.12 -6.90
N LEU A 104 -5.01 -16.02 -6.84
CA LEU A 104 -3.90 -15.71 -7.73
C LEU A 104 -2.71 -16.67 -7.50
N ASP A 105 -2.49 -17.06 -6.24
CA ASP A 105 -1.42 -17.98 -5.79
C ASP A 105 -0.04 -17.64 -6.38
N ASP A 106 0.25 -16.33 -6.49
CA ASP A 106 1.51 -15.82 -7.03
C ASP A 106 2.49 -15.54 -5.89
N PRO A 107 3.65 -16.24 -5.83
CA PRO A 107 4.64 -16.03 -4.78
C PRO A 107 5.26 -14.62 -4.78
N ASN A 108 5.13 -13.89 -5.87
CA ASN A 108 5.57 -12.50 -5.97
C ASN A 108 4.55 -11.51 -5.40
N VAL A 109 3.31 -11.92 -5.12
CA VAL A 109 2.27 -11.04 -4.57
C VAL A 109 1.99 -11.44 -3.13
N VAL A 110 2.38 -10.59 -2.19
CA VAL A 110 2.28 -10.85 -0.75
C VAL A 110 1.32 -9.86 -0.11
N LEU A 111 0.26 -10.37 0.53
CA LEU A 111 -0.69 -9.55 1.28
C LEU A 111 -0.34 -9.54 2.77
N LEU A 112 -0.09 -8.36 3.32
CA LEU A 112 0.13 -8.13 4.75
C LEU A 112 -1.17 -7.63 5.39
N LYS A 113 -1.94 -8.54 5.99
CA LYS A 113 -3.22 -8.22 6.66
C LYS A 113 -3.03 -7.73 8.10
N LYS A 114 -2.08 -8.34 8.81
CA LYS A 114 -1.81 -8.04 10.22
C LYS A 114 -0.65 -7.08 10.36
N SER A 115 -0.60 -6.42 11.49
CA SER A 115 0.56 -5.62 11.88
C SER A 115 1.76 -6.52 12.15
N GLY A 116 2.94 -6.01 11.85
CA GLY A 116 4.20 -6.71 12.07
C GLY A 116 5.27 -6.43 11.02
N GLU A 117 6.44 -6.94 11.27
CA GLU A 117 7.60 -6.79 10.41
C GLU A 117 7.61 -7.81 9.27
N TYR A 118 8.00 -7.33 8.10
CA TYR A 118 8.25 -8.14 6.92
C TYR A 118 9.65 -7.80 6.38
N PRO A 119 10.68 -8.60 6.75
CA PRO A 119 12.04 -8.37 6.30
C PRO A 119 12.22 -8.77 4.83
N LEU A 120 12.95 -7.96 4.09
CA LEU A 120 13.43 -8.28 2.75
C LEU A 120 14.89 -8.73 2.79
N GLU A 121 15.31 -9.52 1.80
CA GLU A 121 16.68 -10.08 1.70
C GLU A 121 17.77 -9.01 1.64
N ASN A 122 17.43 -7.80 1.21
CA ASN A 122 18.35 -6.68 1.02
C ASN A 122 18.53 -5.79 2.25
N GLY A 123 18.05 -6.21 3.42
CA GLY A 123 18.22 -5.50 4.69
C GLY A 123 17.21 -4.39 4.96
N ILE A 124 16.19 -4.26 4.11
CA ILE A 124 15.00 -3.46 4.41
C ILE A 124 14.00 -4.30 5.20
N VAL A 125 13.34 -3.66 6.14
CA VAL A 125 12.21 -4.24 6.87
C VAL A 125 10.99 -3.36 6.63
N PHE A 126 9.96 -3.93 6.03
CA PHE A 126 8.64 -3.32 6.02
C PHE A 126 7.93 -3.60 7.34
N ASN A 127 7.44 -2.55 7.99
CA ASN A 127 6.62 -2.67 9.18
C ASN A 127 5.20 -2.29 8.83
N ASN A 128 4.32 -3.28 8.69
CA ASN A 128 2.92 -3.05 8.38
C ASN A 128 2.19 -2.58 9.65
N LEU A 129 1.64 -1.39 9.62
CA LEU A 129 0.78 -0.83 10.65
C LEU A 129 -0.68 -0.93 10.18
N SER A 130 -1.25 -2.13 10.30
CA SER A 130 -2.60 -2.42 9.82
C SER A 130 -3.65 -1.66 10.63
N ILE A 131 -4.54 -0.95 9.95
CA ILE A 131 -5.70 -0.29 10.56
C ILE A 131 -6.77 -1.29 11.04
N PHE A 132 -6.62 -2.57 10.71
CA PHE A 132 -7.47 -3.67 11.20
C PHE A 132 -6.84 -4.41 12.39
N ASP A 133 -5.64 -3.99 12.83
CA ASP A 133 -4.84 -4.67 13.85
C ASP A 133 -3.98 -3.67 14.64
N GLU A 134 -4.62 -2.57 15.08
CA GLU A 134 -3.92 -1.43 15.71
C GLU A 134 -3.28 -1.81 17.05
N ASP A 135 -3.90 -2.72 17.81
CA ASP A 135 -3.39 -3.18 19.11
C ASP A 135 -2.00 -3.86 19.00
N ASN A 136 -1.64 -4.30 17.81
CA ASN A 136 -0.36 -4.96 17.51
C ASN A 136 0.64 -4.07 16.76
N TRP A 137 0.43 -2.76 16.73
CA TRP A 137 1.40 -1.84 16.19
C TRP A 137 2.65 -1.81 17.08
N LEU A 138 3.79 -2.07 16.46
CA LEU A 138 5.09 -2.14 17.16
C LEU A 138 6.09 -1.19 16.53
N ASP A 139 6.98 -0.68 17.37
CA ASP A 139 8.19 -0.03 16.89
C ASP A 139 9.14 -1.05 16.24
N PRO A 140 10.01 -0.63 15.32
CA PRO A 140 11.00 -1.52 14.70
C PRO A 140 11.84 -2.26 15.75
N THR A 141 11.97 -3.57 15.59
CA THR A 141 12.77 -4.41 16.53
C THR A 141 14.27 -4.20 16.35
N ASP A 142 14.72 -3.86 15.13
CA ASP A 142 16.12 -3.57 14.84
C ASP A 142 16.26 -2.16 14.23
N PRO A 143 16.64 -1.15 15.04
CA PRO A 143 16.76 0.23 14.59
C PRO A 143 17.95 0.46 13.64
N GLU A 144 18.91 -0.49 13.57
CA GLU A 144 20.05 -0.38 12.66
C GLU A 144 19.71 -0.70 11.21
N LYS A 145 18.62 -1.43 10.98
CA LYS A 145 18.10 -1.70 9.64
C LYS A 145 17.38 -0.50 9.05
N ILE A 146 17.14 -0.53 7.75
CA ILE A 146 16.26 0.41 7.08
C ILE A 146 14.83 -0.06 7.33
N ASN A 147 14.13 0.62 8.23
CA ASN A 147 12.75 0.31 8.58
C ASN A 147 11.80 1.25 7.82
N ILE A 148 10.82 0.69 7.12
CA ILE A 148 9.80 1.41 6.36
C ILE A 148 8.43 0.99 6.88
N ALA A 149 7.74 1.91 7.55
CA ALA A 149 6.37 1.65 7.99
C ALA A 149 5.39 1.81 6.83
N LEU A 150 4.53 0.82 6.63
CA LEU A 150 3.41 0.85 5.70
C LEU A 150 2.13 1.10 6.49
N TYR A 151 1.45 2.19 6.18
CA TYR A 151 0.25 2.61 6.88
C TYR A 151 -0.73 3.28 5.92
N HIS A 152 -1.99 2.85 5.94
CA HIS A 152 -3.06 3.47 5.17
C HIS A 152 -4.05 4.15 6.11
N GLY A 153 -3.97 5.47 6.22
CA GLY A 153 -4.84 6.25 7.10
C GLY A 153 -4.37 7.69 7.25
N SER A 154 -5.11 8.42 8.07
CA SER A 154 -4.79 9.82 8.37
C SER A 154 -3.86 9.90 9.57
N VAL A 155 -2.97 10.86 9.54
CA VAL A 155 -2.09 11.19 10.68
C VAL A 155 -2.50 12.51 11.31
N SER A 156 -2.18 12.70 12.58
CA SER A 156 -2.46 13.94 13.28
C SER A 156 -1.90 15.15 12.54
N GLY A 157 -2.73 16.18 12.36
CA GLY A 157 -2.36 17.42 11.68
C GLY A 157 -2.51 17.41 10.16
N CYS A 158 -2.96 16.29 9.53
CA CYS A 158 -3.32 16.34 8.12
C CYS A 158 -4.65 17.09 7.93
N GLN A 159 -4.76 17.75 6.78
CA GLN A 159 -5.97 18.48 6.39
C GLN A 159 -6.58 17.82 5.14
N THR A 160 -7.89 17.94 5.00
CA THR A 160 -8.57 17.58 3.76
C THR A 160 -8.22 18.58 2.65
N ASP A 161 -8.50 18.23 1.40
CA ASP A 161 -8.31 19.15 0.26
C ASP A 161 -9.11 20.46 0.40
N ALA A 162 -10.16 20.46 1.23
CA ALA A 162 -10.94 21.65 1.58
C ALA A 162 -10.35 22.44 2.77
N GLY A 163 -9.19 22.06 3.28
CA GLY A 163 -8.52 22.72 4.41
C GLY A 163 -9.10 22.43 5.79
N TRP A 164 -10.06 21.51 5.91
CA TRP A 164 -10.62 21.10 7.19
C TRP A 164 -9.70 20.10 7.90
N PRO A 165 -9.48 20.24 9.22
CA PRO A 165 -8.73 19.25 9.97
C PRO A 165 -9.41 17.88 9.87
N HIS A 166 -8.63 16.86 9.55
CA HIS A 166 -9.15 15.50 9.51
C HIS A 166 -9.45 15.02 10.94
N LEU A 167 -10.72 14.85 11.26
CA LEU A 167 -11.15 14.26 12.53
C LEU A 167 -11.03 12.73 12.42
N SER A 168 -9.80 12.22 12.46
CA SER A 168 -9.58 10.80 12.55
C SER A 168 -9.53 10.38 14.01
N GLY A 169 -10.34 9.40 14.38
CA GLY A 169 -10.33 8.81 15.72
C GLY A 169 -9.09 7.96 16.01
N CYS A 170 -8.12 7.91 15.13
CA CYS A 170 -6.85 7.23 15.36
C CYS A 170 -5.85 8.22 15.96
N GLN A 171 -5.79 8.24 17.28
CA GLN A 171 -4.67 8.85 18.00
C GLN A 171 -3.48 7.90 17.89
N ALA A 172 -2.60 8.14 16.94
CA ALA A 172 -1.25 7.59 17.05
C ALA A 172 -0.56 8.26 18.24
N ASN A 173 -0.64 7.63 19.39
CA ASN A 173 -0.10 8.13 20.67
C ASN A 173 1.42 7.99 20.77
N SER A 174 2.16 7.87 19.68
CA SER A 174 3.62 7.86 19.71
C SER A 174 4.17 9.08 18.99
N PRO A 175 5.05 9.86 19.63
CA PRO A 175 5.80 10.92 18.94
C PRO A 175 6.82 10.26 18.03
N LEU A 176 6.44 10.03 16.77
CA LEU A 176 7.37 9.59 15.74
C LEU A 176 8.22 10.79 15.35
N THR A 177 9.29 11.00 16.10
CA THR A 177 10.29 12.06 15.87
C THR A 177 11.13 11.71 14.64
N GLY A 178 11.14 12.61 13.66
CA GLY A 178 12.13 12.59 12.57
C GLY A 178 11.69 12.01 11.24
N THR A 179 10.40 11.95 10.93
CA THR A 179 9.92 11.38 9.68
C THR A 179 9.32 12.41 8.74
N GLN A 180 9.78 12.44 7.50
CA GLN A 180 9.07 13.12 6.42
C GLN A 180 7.89 12.25 5.96
N GLN A 181 6.73 12.87 5.81
CA GLN A 181 5.53 12.22 5.29
C GLN A 181 5.53 12.20 3.77
N VAL A 182 5.27 11.04 3.21
CA VAL A 182 4.85 10.90 1.82
C VAL A 182 3.36 10.59 1.82
N LYS A 183 2.58 11.27 0.99
CA LYS A 183 1.15 11.01 0.79
C LYS A 183 0.97 9.52 0.47
N GLY A 184 0.18 8.78 1.25
CA GLY A 184 0.00 7.34 1.10
C GLY A 184 0.83 6.45 2.05
N GLY A 185 1.17 6.93 3.24
CA GLY A 185 1.45 6.09 4.41
C GLY A 185 2.76 5.31 4.45
N ILE A 186 3.86 5.80 3.86
CA ILE A 186 5.19 5.24 4.13
C ILE A 186 5.95 6.14 5.09
N ARG A 187 6.49 5.56 6.17
CA ARG A 187 7.45 6.19 7.07
C ARG A 187 8.76 5.43 7.08
N TYR A 188 9.86 6.15 7.24
CA TYR A 188 11.20 5.57 7.33
C TYR A 188 12.03 6.29 8.39
N ASN A 189 12.94 5.55 9.00
CA ASN A 189 13.77 6.02 10.10
C ASN A 189 15.16 6.53 9.69
N LYS A 190 15.51 6.44 8.40
CA LYS A 190 16.79 6.95 7.85
C LYS A 190 16.49 7.82 6.63
N PRO A 191 17.33 8.83 6.33
CA PRO A 191 17.11 9.68 5.17
C PRO A 191 17.13 8.85 3.88
N LEU A 192 16.00 8.85 3.19
CA LEU A 192 15.84 8.27 1.86
C LEU A 192 15.86 9.38 0.82
N LEU A 193 16.53 9.14 -0.28
CA LEU A 193 16.43 10.02 -1.45
C LEU A 193 15.10 9.68 -2.15
N VAL A 194 14.05 10.41 -1.78
CA VAL A 194 12.75 10.26 -2.45
C VAL A 194 12.78 11.08 -3.73
N LYS A 195 12.85 10.43 -4.88
CA LYS A 195 12.49 11.08 -6.13
C LYS A 195 10.97 11.34 -6.11
N LYS A 196 10.57 12.53 -6.57
CA LYS A 196 9.17 12.95 -6.64
C LYS A 196 8.27 11.81 -7.13
N PRO A 197 7.10 11.57 -6.49
CA PRO A 197 6.14 10.62 -7.01
C PRO A 197 5.76 11.02 -8.44
N LEU A 198 5.69 10.03 -9.33
CA LEU A 198 5.10 10.19 -10.63
C LEU A 198 3.59 10.39 -10.42
N CYS A 199 3.13 11.64 -10.49
CA CYS A 199 1.72 11.89 -10.70
C CYS A 199 1.42 11.47 -12.15
N LEU A 200 0.64 10.43 -12.32
CA LEU A 200 -0.02 10.14 -13.58
C LEU A 200 -1.16 11.15 -13.69
N GLU A 201 -0.86 12.36 -14.18
CA GLU A 201 -1.89 13.32 -14.56
C GLU A 201 -2.62 12.72 -15.76
N GLY A 202 -3.89 12.42 -15.56
CA GLY A 202 -4.83 11.93 -16.57
C GLY A 202 -5.61 13.07 -17.22
#